data_ecefcd2eb2eecfcdab64dac49f87a96a
#
_entry.id   ecefcd2eb2eecfcdab64dac49f87a96a
#
_cell.length_a   1.000
_cell.length_b   1.000
_cell.length_c   1.000
_cell.angle_alpha   90.00
_cell.angle_beta   90.00
_cell.angle_gamma   90.00
#
_symmetry.space_group_name_H-M   'P 1'
#
loop_
_entity.id
_entity.type
_entity.pdbx_description
1 polymer ?
#
loop_
_entity_poly.entity_id
_entity_poly.type
_entity_poly.pdbx_seq_one_letter_code
_entity_poly.pdbx_strand_id
1 'polypeptide(L)'
;MGMNQTPASERVHISFFGKRNAGKSSVINAVTGQDLAIVSSVMGTTTDPVYKTMELLPLGPVMVIDTPGIDDEGELGALRVRKSYQVLNKTDIAILVIDSTAGKGEEELELIHRFHKKGIPYLIVYNKIDLLSTEKIKDLAMSVRAGEVLVSASDGMNIQELKEKIASLKPEDTHKYPLIQDLIEPLDLVILVVPIDKAAPKGRLILPQQQTIRDILERGALSLVVRDTELKSTLDHFLAQGACPKLVVTDSQAFARVSKDVPENITLTSFSILFSRYKGELEIQLKGIAALSSIEDGDRILIAEGCTHHRQCGDIGTCKMPEWIRNYTGKKPVFEFTSGTEFPDDVSSYKIVVHCGGCMLNEREMKYRIACCQDQGVPITNYGILIAQVTGILKRSLGPFPEMQKLI
;
A
#
# COMPACT_ATOMS: atom_id res chain seq x y z
N MET A 1 17.60 -6.29 8.55
CA MET A 1 16.38 -7.02 8.18
C MET A 1 16.80 -8.24 7.36
N GLY A 2 16.40 -9.44 7.75
CA GLY A 2 16.74 -10.67 7.02
C GLY A 2 16.09 -10.73 5.65
N MET A 3 16.70 -11.46 4.71
CA MET A 3 16.21 -11.62 3.33
C MET A 3 14.82 -12.27 3.20
N ASN A 4 14.23 -12.77 4.29
CA ASN A 4 12.96 -13.54 4.31
C ASN A 4 11.80 -12.80 5.00
N GLN A 5 11.87 -11.48 5.20
CA GLN A 5 10.75 -10.77 5.83
C GLN A 5 9.81 -10.24 4.75
N THR A 6 8.56 -10.71 4.77
CA THR A 6 7.48 -10.16 3.94
C THR A 6 7.38 -8.65 4.13
N PRO A 7 7.37 -7.85 3.05
CA PRO A 7 7.22 -6.40 3.14
C PRO A 7 5.92 -5.99 3.81
N ALA A 8 5.91 -4.80 4.40
CA ALA A 8 4.73 -4.26 5.06
C ALA A 8 3.51 -4.17 4.12
N SER A 9 3.73 -3.84 2.86
CA SER A 9 2.69 -3.72 1.84
C SER A 9 1.99 -5.04 1.46
N GLU A 10 2.63 -6.20 1.76
CA GLU A 10 2.09 -7.53 1.45
C GLU A 10 1.49 -8.22 2.69
N ARG A 11 1.59 -7.59 3.86
CA ARG A 11 1.03 -8.12 5.09
C ARG A 11 -0.44 -7.75 5.21
N VAL A 12 -1.25 -8.65 5.76
CA VAL A 12 -2.61 -8.31 6.17
C VAL A 12 -2.55 -7.34 7.36
N HIS A 13 -3.11 -6.14 7.20
CA HIS A 13 -3.14 -5.13 8.26
C HIS A 13 -4.34 -5.33 9.17
N ILE A 14 -4.09 -5.75 10.40
CA ILE A 14 -5.11 -5.96 11.44
C ILE A 14 -5.02 -4.81 12.42
N SER A 15 -6.05 -3.95 12.46
CA SER A 15 -6.05 -2.77 13.33
C SER A 15 -7.04 -2.92 14.47
N PHE A 16 -6.59 -2.58 15.67
CA PHE A 16 -7.38 -2.64 16.90
C PHE A 16 -7.87 -1.25 17.29
N PHE A 17 -9.18 -1.09 17.31
CA PHE A 17 -9.88 0.15 17.64
C PHE A 17 -10.65 -0.01 18.94
N GLY A 18 -11.05 1.09 19.56
CA GLY A 18 -11.88 1.13 20.76
C GLY A 18 -11.48 2.25 21.70
N LYS A 19 -12.28 2.49 22.73
CA LYS A 19 -12.05 3.52 23.75
C LYS A 19 -10.76 3.29 24.53
N ARG A 20 -10.32 4.31 25.23
CA ARG A 20 -9.27 4.17 26.23
C ARG A 20 -9.69 3.10 27.23
N ASN A 21 -8.70 2.38 27.74
CA ASN A 21 -8.89 1.33 28.74
C ASN A 21 -9.84 0.18 28.35
N ALA A 22 -10.33 0.09 27.11
CA ALA A 22 -11.08 -1.08 26.64
C ALA A 22 -10.23 -2.38 26.62
N GLY A 23 -8.90 -2.23 26.75
CA GLY A 23 -7.96 -3.35 26.80
C GLY A 23 -7.44 -3.75 25.41
N LYS A 24 -7.38 -2.83 24.45
CA LYS A 24 -6.83 -3.08 23.10
C LYS A 24 -5.46 -3.75 23.16
N SER A 25 -4.52 -3.13 23.85
CA SER A 25 -3.15 -3.63 24.00
C SER A 25 -3.09 -5.00 24.68
N SER A 26 -3.97 -5.25 25.67
CA SER A 26 -4.06 -6.56 26.33
C SER A 26 -4.59 -7.63 25.39
N VAL A 27 -5.62 -7.31 24.58
CA VAL A 27 -6.15 -8.25 23.55
C VAL A 27 -5.09 -8.52 22.48
N ILE A 28 -4.34 -7.51 22.03
CA ILE A 28 -3.22 -7.68 21.10
C ILE A 28 -2.18 -8.64 21.67
N ASN A 29 -1.75 -8.43 22.93
CA ASN A 29 -0.75 -9.28 23.56
C ASN A 29 -1.27 -10.72 23.72
N ALA A 30 -2.53 -10.90 24.10
CA ALA A 30 -3.15 -12.22 24.21
C ALA A 30 -3.27 -12.95 22.86
N VAL A 31 -3.67 -12.24 21.79
CA VAL A 31 -3.76 -12.80 20.42
C VAL A 31 -2.38 -13.14 19.87
N THR A 32 -1.39 -12.32 20.12
CA THR A 32 -0.05 -12.50 19.58
C THR A 32 0.82 -13.44 20.39
N GLY A 33 0.47 -13.67 21.64
CA GLY A 33 1.30 -14.44 22.59
C GLY A 33 2.62 -13.75 22.96
N GLN A 34 2.69 -12.43 22.77
CA GLN A 34 3.90 -11.62 23.00
C GLN A 34 3.51 -10.28 23.62
N ASP A 35 4.38 -9.72 24.44
CA ASP A 35 4.23 -8.36 24.98
C ASP A 35 4.60 -7.33 23.93
N LEU A 36 3.78 -7.22 22.88
CA LEU A 36 4.01 -6.33 21.73
C LEU A 36 3.53 -4.90 21.98
N ALA A 37 2.43 -4.76 22.71
CA ALA A 37 1.86 -3.47 23.03
C ALA A 37 2.21 -3.07 24.46
N ILE A 38 2.54 -1.81 24.68
CA ILE A 38 2.84 -1.29 26.02
C ILE A 38 1.51 -1.14 26.77
N VAL A 39 1.25 -2.07 27.69
CA VAL A 39 0.17 -1.94 28.65
C VAL A 39 0.63 -0.96 29.73
N SER A 40 0.23 0.31 29.61
CA SER A 40 0.56 1.33 30.60
C SER A 40 -0.64 1.63 31.48
N SER A 41 -0.41 1.67 32.80
CA SER A 41 -1.37 2.16 33.77
C SER A 41 -1.46 3.69 33.80
N VAL A 42 -0.56 4.38 33.05
CA VAL A 42 -0.53 5.85 33.01
C VAL A 42 -1.42 6.34 31.87
N MET A 43 -2.32 7.25 32.18
CA MET A 43 -3.23 7.86 31.21
C MET A 43 -2.45 8.57 30.09
N GLY A 44 -2.73 8.23 28.82
CA GLY A 44 -2.26 8.97 27.63
C GLY A 44 -0.90 8.56 27.06
N THR A 45 -0.45 7.32 27.23
CA THR A 45 0.88 6.86 26.79
C THR A 45 1.00 6.60 25.28
N THR A 46 -0.07 6.30 24.56
CA THR A 46 0.00 6.04 23.10
C THR A 46 -0.55 7.25 22.33
N THR A 47 0.32 8.08 21.82
CA THR A 47 -0.06 9.25 20.99
C THR A 47 -0.16 8.90 19.50
N ASP A 48 0.60 7.93 19.06
CA ASP A 48 0.68 7.47 17.67
C ASP A 48 0.32 5.99 17.55
N PRO A 49 -0.26 5.56 16.40
CA PRO A 49 -0.48 4.14 16.14
C PRO A 49 0.83 3.35 16.20
N VAL A 50 0.81 2.21 16.89
CA VAL A 50 1.98 1.32 17.01
C VAL A 50 1.87 0.18 16.01
N TYR A 51 2.89 -0.01 15.19
CA TYR A 51 2.94 -1.02 14.14
C TYR A 51 3.86 -2.16 14.53
N LYS A 52 3.38 -3.40 14.46
CA LYS A 52 4.16 -4.61 14.71
C LYS A 52 3.94 -5.63 13.62
N THR A 53 5.04 -6.15 13.07
CA THR A 53 5.00 -7.21 12.06
C THR A 53 5.23 -8.56 12.71
N MET A 54 4.42 -9.55 12.34
CA MET A 54 4.51 -10.90 12.87
C MET A 54 3.89 -11.92 11.90
N GLU A 55 3.97 -13.19 12.26
CA GLU A 55 3.18 -14.27 11.67
C GLU A 55 2.02 -14.65 12.59
N LEU A 56 0.81 -14.71 12.06
CA LEU A 56 -0.39 -15.14 12.76
C LEU A 56 -1.04 -16.27 11.94
N LEU A 57 -0.86 -17.51 12.39
CA LEU A 57 -1.46 -18.66 11.72
C LEU A 57 -2.99 -18.71 11.96
N PRO A 58 -3.79 -19.06 10.95
CA PRO A 58 -3.42 -19.45 9.57
C PRO A 58 -3.31 -18.31 8.56
N LEU A 59 -3.40 -17.03 8.99
CA LEU A 59 -3.34 -15.86 8.09
C LEU A 59 -1.98 -15.70 7.42
N GLY A 60 -0.89 -16.11 8.07
CA GLY A 60 0.48 -15.88 7.63
C GLY A 60 1.03 -14.53 8.10
N PRO A 61 1.79 -13.82 7.24
CA PRO A 61 2.40 -12.54 7.60
C PRO A 61 1.35 -11.46 7.82
N VAL A 62 1.32 -10.86 9.01
CA VAL A 62 0.39 -9.78 9.37
C VAL A 62 1.14 -8.55 9.89
N MET A 63 0.49 -7.41 9.82
CA MET A 63 0.86 -6.20 10.54
C MET A 63 -0.25 -5.86 11.52
N VAL A 64 0.05 -5.98 12.81
CA VAL A 64 -0.84 -5.59 13.90
C VAL A 64 -0.65 -4.10 14.15
N ILE A 65 -1.76 -3.36 14.24
CA ILE A 65 -1.78 -1.92 14.47
C ILE A 65 -2.60 -1.63 15.72
N ASP A 66 -1.93 -1.16 16.78
CA ASP A 66 -2.58 -0.66 17.99
C ASP A 66 -2.89 0.82 17.81
N THR A 67 -4.18 1.21 17.88
CA THR A 67 -4.59 2.60 17.68
C THR A 67 -4.80 3.33 19.01
N PRO A 68 -4.59 4.66 19.05
CA PRO A 68 -5.02 5.48 20.16
C PRO A 68 -6.52 5.33 20.49
N GLY A 69 -6.93 5.70 21.68
CA GLY A 69 -8.35 5.70 22.06
C GLY A 69 -9.17 6.66 21.17
N ILE A 70 -10.42 6.29 20.92
CA ILE A 70 -11.35 7.07 20.09
C ILE A 70 -12.17 8.09 20.89
N ASP A 71 -12.05 8.07 22.21
CA ASP A 71 -12.76 8.87 23.21
C ASP A 71 -11.85 9.93 23.86
N ASP A 72 -10.70 10.23 23.27
CA ASP A 72 -9.77 11.22 23.80
C ASP A 72 -10.31 12.66 23.56
N GLU A 73 -10.35 13.48 24.62
CA GLU A 73 -10.84 14.86 24.60
C GLU A 73 -9.69 15.89 24.54
N GLY A 74 -10.02 17.14 24.15
CA GLY A 74 -9.10 18.23 24.01
C GLY A 74 -8.33 18.24 22.67
N GLU A 75 -7.50 19.25 22.43
CA GLU A 75 -6.77 19.44 21.16
C GLU A 75 -5.88 18.22 20.80
N LEU A 76 -5.15 17.69 21.78
CA LEU A 76 -4.32 16.52 21.60
C LEU A 76 -5.17 15.26 21.40
N GLY A 77 -6.34 15.18 22.04
CA GLY A 77 -7.32 14.10 21.86
C GLY A 77 -7.88 14.07 20.44
N ALA A 78 -8.28 15.22 19.90
CA ALA A 78 -8.77 15.34 18.52
C ALA A 78 -7.72 14.88 17.49
N LEU A 79 -6.44 15.20 17.71
CA LEU A 79 -5.35 14.69 16.86
C LEU A 79 -5.22 13.18 16.92
N ARG A 80 -5.35 12.56 18.09
CA ARG A 80 -5.29 11.09 18.28
C ARG A 80 -6.45 10.40 17.61
N VAL A 81 -7.66 10.92 17.78
CA VAL A 81 -8.86 10.41 17.12
C VAL A 81 -8.70 10.49 15.60
N ARG A 82 -8.20 11.62 15.07
CA ARG A 82 -7.90 11.77 13.63
C ARG A 82 -6.89 10.72 13.15
N LYS A 83 -5.80 10.49 13.89
CA LYS A 83 -4.82 9.44 13.56
C LYS A 83 -5.42 8.05 13.58
N SER A 84 -6.30 7.74 14.55
CA SER A 84 -7.04 6.47 14.57
C SER A 84 -7.91 6.30 13.32
N TYR A 85 -8.60 7.35 12.88
CA TYR A 85 -9.39 7.29 11.64
C TYR A 85 -8.53 7.18 10.38
N GLN A 86 -7.35 7.79 10.33
CA GLN A 86 -6.43 7.63 9.21
C GLN A 86 -5.93 6.18 9.08
N VAL A 87 -5.81 5.43 10.19
CA VAL A 87 -5.46 4.01 10.15
C VAL A 87 -6.50 3.18 9.38
N LEU A 88 -7.78 3.57 9.37
CA LEU A 88 -8.83 2.89 8.60
C LEU A 88 -8.50 2.76 7.11
N ASN A 89 -7.77 3.73 6.55
CA ASN A 89 -7.45 3.77 5.13
C ASN A 89 -6.52 2.62 4.70
N LYS A 90 -5.79 2.03 5.64
CA LYS A 90 -4.87 0.90 5.41
C LYS A 90 -5.25 -0.37 6.16
N THR A 91 -6.41 -0.40 6.81
CA THR A 91 -6.88 -1.54 7.60
C THR A 91 -7.54 -2.59 6.70
N ASP A 92 -7.02 -3.81 6.68
CA ASP A 92 -7.62 -4.93 5.98
C ASP A 92 -8.66 -5.63 6.84
N ILE A 93 -8.40 -5.78 8.14
CA ILE A 93 -9.31 -6.35 9.15
C ILE A 93 -9.36 -5.40 10.34
N ALA A 94 -10.55 -4.97 10.76
CA ALA A 94 -10.74 -4.15 11.93
C ALA A 94 -11.21 -4.99 13.13
N ILE A 95 -10.60 -4.76 14.28
CA ILE A 95 -11.00 -5.36 15.57
C ILE A 95 -11.47 -4.22 16.47
N LEU A 96 -12.76 -4.18 16.77
CA LEU A 96 -13.33 -3.22 17.71
C LEU A 96 -13.38 -3.83 19.11
N VAL A 97 -12.52 -3.36 19.99
CA VAL A 97 -12.45 -3.80 21.38
C VAL A 97 -13.34 -2.92 22.26
N ILE A 98 -14.29 -3.55 22.94
CA ILE A 98 -15.26 -2.91 23.82
C ILE A 98 -15.05 -3.44 25.24
N ASP A 99 -15.06 -2.56 26.22
CA ASP A 99 -15.15 -2.96 27.61
C ASP A 99 -16.54 -3.51 27.89
N SER A 100 -16.66 -4.81 28.24
CA SER A 100 -17.96 -5.47 28.48
C SER A 100 -18.71 -4.90 29.67
N THR A 101 -18.03 -4.21 30.59
CA THR A 101 -18.64 -3.55 31.73
C THR A 101 -19.36 -2.25 31.38
N ALA A 102 -18.89 -1.56 30.32
CA ALA A 102 -19.43 -0.29 29.82
C ALA A 102 -20.40 -0.47 28.65
N GLY A 103 -20.20 -1.50 27.83
CA GLY A 103 -21.01 -1.76 26.63
C GLY A 103 -20.67 -0.86 25.44
N LYS A 104 -21.50 -0.92 24.38
CA LYS A 104 -21.38 -0.09 23.17
C LYS A 104 -21.89 1.33 23.44
N GLY A 105 -21.07 2.33 23.11
CA GLY A 105 -21.44 3.74 23.08
C GLY A 105 -21.57 4.32 21.67
N GLU A 106 -21.75 5.62 21.57
CA GLU A 106 -21.92 6.33 20.29
C GLU A 106 -20.66 6.25 19.41
N GLU A 107 -19.46 6.35 20.00
CA GLU A 107 -18.19 6.30 19.31
C GLU A 107 -17.94 4.93 18.67
N GLU A 108 -18.30 3.84 19.35
CA GLU A 108 -18.21 2.50 18.79
C GLU A 108 -19.20 2.30 17.64
N LEU A 109 -20.41 2.84 17.74
CA LEU A 109 -21.40 2.80 16.65
C LEU A 109 -20.93 3.60 15.42
N GLU A 110 -20.33 4.76 15.63
CA GLU A 110 -19.75 5.56 14.55
C GLU A 110 -18.59 4.80 13.85
N LEU A 111 -17.73 4.11 14.59
CA LEU A 111 -16.69 3.26 13.99
C LEU A 111 -17.27 2.13 13.16
N ILE A 112 -18.29 1.43 13.67
CA ILE A 112 -18.97 0.36 12.94
C ILE A 112 -19.56 0.91 11.63
N HIS A 113 -20.20 2.10 11.66
CA HIS A 113 -20.69 2.75 10.47
C HIS A 113 -19.57 3.03 9.45
N ARG A 114 -18.40 3.50 9.92
CA ARG A 114 -17.22 3.74 9.07
C ARG A 114 -16.64 2.45 8.48
N PHE A 115 -16.61 1.35 9.24
CA PHE A 115 -16.18 0.05 8.72
C PHE A 115 -17.09 -0.39 7.57
N HIS A 116 -18.40 -0.28 7.73
CA HIS A 116 -19.38 -0.59 6.68
C HIS A 116 -19.18 0.31 5.44
N LYS A 117 -19.09 1.63 5.65
CA LYS A 117 -18.91 2.59 4.55
C LYS A 117 -17.64 2.32 3.74
N LYS A 118 -16.56 1.86 4.40
CA LYS A 118 -15.27 1.54 3.76
C LYS A 118 -15.15 0.08 3.32
N GLY A 119 -16.18 -0.75 3.50
CA GLY A 119 -16.12 -2.19 3.17
C GLY A 119 -14.99 -2.91 3.91
N ILE A 120 -14.72 -2.54 5.17
CA ILE A 120 -13.70 -3.19 5.99
C ILE A 120 -14.35 -4.33 6.75
N PRO A 121 -13.91 -5.60 6.58
CA PRO A 121 -14.35 -6.70 7.42
C PRO A 121 -13.92 -6.44 8.86
N TYR A 122 -14.81 -6.74 9.84
CA TYR A 122 -14.51 -6.43 11.23
C TYR A 122 -15.10 -7.45 12.20
N LEU A 123 -14.51 -7.51 13.40
CA LEU A 123 -15.02 -8.22 14.57
C LEU A 123 -15.23 -7.24 15.73
N ILE A 124 -16.27 -7.49 16.52
CA ILE A 124 -16.49 -6.80 17.79
C ILE A 124 -16.05 -7.75 18.91
N VAL A 125 -15.15 -7.27 19.75
CA VAL A 125 -14.56 -8.03 20.85
C VAL A 125 -14.98 -7.40 22.17
N TYR A 126 -15.87 -8.06 22.90
CA TYR A 126 -16.21 -7.67 24.26
C TYR A 126 -15.16 -8.24 25.20
N ASN A 127 -14.27 -7.40 25.65
CA ASN A 127 -13.18 -7.75 26.57
C ASN A 127 -13.58 -7.53 28.05
N LYS A 128 -12.78 -8.06 28.94
CA LYS A 128 -12.98 -7.98 30.43
C LYS A 128 -14.23 -8.69 30.96
N ILE A 129 -14.61 -9.79 30.31
CA ILE A 129 -15.75 -10.59 30.80
C ILE A 129 -15.50 -11.20 32.18
N ASP A 130 -14.23 -11.33 32.57
CA ASP A 130 -13.80 -11.72 33.95
C ASP A 130 -14.32 -10.76 35.02
N LEU A 131 -14.64 -9.52 34.68
CA LEU A 131 -15.21 -8.52 35.61
C LEU A 131 -16.74 -8.59 35.72
N LEU A 132 -17.41 -9.43 34.92
CA LEU A 132 -18.86 -9.59 34.90
C LEU A 132 -19.31 -10.75 35.80
N SER A 133 -20.53 -10.65 36.35
CA SER A 133 -21.17 -11.79 37.00
C SER A 133 -21.54 -12.89 35.99
N THR A 134 -21.60 -14.12 36.44
CA THR A 134 -21.96 -15.28 35.59
C THR A 134 -23.31 -15.09 34.87
N GLU A 135 -24.28 -14.42 35.50
CA GLU A 135 -25.57 -14.10 34.89
C GLU A 135 -25.43 -13.13 33.75
N LYS A 136 -24.69 -12.03 33.93
CA LYS A 136 -24.40 -11.04 32.88
C LYS A 136 -23.63 -11.65 31.71
N ILE A 137 -22.69 -12.55 31.95
CA ILE A 137 -21.98 -13.27 30.89
C ILE A 137 -22.95 -14.09 30.05
N LYS A 138 -23.90 -14.82 30.71
CA LYS A 138 -24.91 -15.60 30.00
C LYS A 138 -25.84 -14.73 29.15
N ASP A 139 -26.31 -13.61 29.69
CA ASP A 139 -27.17 -12.68 28.98
C ASP A 139 -26.46 -12.07 27.78
N LEU A 140 -25.22 -11.66 27.95
CA LEU A 140 -24.39 -11.14 26.88
C LEU A 140 -24.13 -12.22 25.83
N ALA A 141 -23.84 -13.47 26.23
CA ALA A 141 -23.61 -14.57 25.29
C ALA A 141 -24.85 -14.91 24.46
N MET A 142 -26.07 -14.75 24.99
CA MET A 142 -27.29 -14.90 24.21
C MET A 142 -27.56 -13.78 23.23
N SER A 143 -26.97 -12.60 23.44
CA SER A 143 -27.13 -11.43 22.56
C SER A 143 -26.04 -11.32 21.49
N VAL A 144 -24.92 -12.03 21.59
CA VAL A 144 -23.78 -12.00 20.68
C VAL A 144 -24.16 -12.52 19.29
N ARG A 145 -23.77 -11.79 18.26
CA ARG A 145 -24.00 -12.12 16.84
C ARG A 145 -22.76 -12.78 16.21
N ALA A 146 -22.91 -13.27 14.98
CA ALA A 146 -21.85 -13.99 14.27
C ALA A 146 -20.49 -13.22 14.17
N GLY A 147 -20.52 -11.90 14.10
CA GLY A 147 -19.32 -11.02 14.05
C GLY A 147 -18.85 -10.51 15.42
N GLU A 148 -19.22 -11.15 16.52
CA GLU A 148 -18.90 -10.71 17.87
C GLU A 148 -18.27 -11.85 18.69
N VAL A 149 -17.39 -11.52 19.64
CA VAL A 149 -16.71 -12.48 20.53
C VAL A 149 -16.59 -11.92 21.95
N LEU A 150 -16.80 -12.77 22.93
CA LEU A 150 -16.60 -12.46 24.36
C LEU A 150 -15.23 -12.98 24.78
N VAL A 151 -14.38 -12.12 25.33
CA VAL A 151 -13.03 -12.52 25.77
C VAL A 151 -12.66 -11.95 27.14
N SER A 152 -11.76 -12.65 27.83
CA SER A 152 -10.92 -12.06 28.87
C SER A 152 -9.48 -12.13 28.43
N ALA A 153 -8.88 -10.98 28.10
CA ALA A 153 -7.48 -10.92 27.72
C ALA A 153 -6.54 -11.19 28.91
N SER A 154 -6.98 -10.90 30.16
CA SER A 154 -6.24 -11.19 31.41
C SER A 154 -6.13 -12.66 31.66
N ASP A 155 -7.24 -13.40 31.49
CA ASP A 155 -7.31 -14.82 31.84
C ASP A 155 -7.11 -15.75 30.66
N GLY A 156 -6.96 -15.18 29.44
CA GLY A 156 -6.79 -15.91 28.16
C GLY A 156 -8.11 -16.59 27.71
N MET A 157 -9.26 -16.22 28.27
CA MET A 157 -10.53 -16.84 27.94
C MET A 157 -10.99 -16.48 26.53
N ASN A 158 -11.36 -17.49 25.72
CA ASN A 158 -11.83 -17.38 24.33
C ASN A 158 -10.86 -16.71 23.34
N ILE A 159 -9.58 -16.58 23.68
CA ILE A 159 -8.57 -16.00 22.78
C ILE A 159 -8.34 -16.87 21.54
N GLN A 160 -8.44 -18.20 21.67
CA GLN A 160 -8.33 -19.11 20.52
C GLN A 160 -9.49 -18.93 19.53
N GLU A 161 -10.73 -18.80 20.03
CA GLU A 161 -11.90 -18.50 19.20
C GLU A 161 -11.73 -17.16 18.47
N LEU A 162 -11.20 -16.14 19.16
CA LEU A 162 -10.91 -14.84 18.54
C LEU A 162 -9.91 -14.99 17.39
N LYS A 163 -8.82 -15.75 17.56
CA LYS A 163 -7.84 -16.00 16.49
C LYS A 163 -8.47 -16.67 15.27
N GLU A 164 -9.32 -17.66 15.46
CA GLU A 164 -10.01 -18.39 14.40
C GLU A 164 -10.98 -17.47 13.65
N LYS A 165 -11.73 -16.63 14.35
CA LYS A 165 -12.62 -15.63 13.73
C LYS A 165 -11.86 -14.56 12.98
N ILE A 166 -10.74 -14.06 13.51
CA ILE A 166 -9.85 -13.14 12.77
C ILE A 166 -9.37 -13.80 11.46
N ALA A 167 -8.95 -15.06 11.54
CA ALA A 167 -8.47 -15.80 10.38
C ALA A 167 -9.55 -15.99 9.31
N SER A 168 -10.81 -16.19 9.73
CA SER A 168 -11.95 -16.33 8.80
C SER A 168 -12.28 -15.04 8.03
N LEU A 169 -11.81 -13.89 8.49
CA LEU A 169 -11.99 -12.59 7.83
C LEU A 169 -10.89 -12.27 6.82
N LYS A 170 -10.00 -13.24 6.51
CA LYS A 170 -8.94 -13.00 5.53
C LYS A 170 -9.52 -12.40 4.25
N PRO A 171 -9.05 -11.22 3.82
CA PRO A 171 -9.47 -10.66 2.55
C PRO A 171 -9.13 -11.64 1.42
N GLU A 172 -10.03 -11.85 0.50
CA GLU A 172 -9.72 -12.56 -0.74
C GLU A 172 -8.71 -11.75 -1.54
N ASP A 173 -7.81 -12.44 -2.23
CA ASP A 173 -6.83 -11.82 -3.11
C ASP A 173 -7.56 -11.35 -4.38
N THR A 174 -8.00 -10.10 -4.38
CA THR A 174 -8.92 -9.54 -5.40
C THR A 174 -8.20 -8.75 -6.48
N HIS A 175 -6.92 -9.02 -6.73
CA HIS A 175 -6.23 -8.35 -7.84
C HIS A 175 -6.94 -8.64 -9.16
N LYS A 176 -7.36 -7.58 -9.85
CA LYS A 176 -8.08 -7.68 -11.13
C LYS A 176 -7.22 -8.32 -12.22
N TYR A 177 -5.91 -8.12 -12.14
CA TYR A 177 -4.93 -8.61 -13.10
C TYR A 177 -3.74 -9.24 -12.38
N PRO A 178 -3.13 -10.30 -12.90
CA PRO A 178 -1.83 -10.76 -12.44
C PRO A 178 -0.76 -9.70 -12.72
N LEU A 179 0.40 -9.80 -12.08
CA LEU A 179 1.46 -8.81 -12.27
C LEU A 179 2.02 -8.87 -13.70
N ILE A 180 2.41 -10.07 -14.17
CA ILE A 180 3.01 -10.28 -15.49
C ILE A 180 2.60 -11.62 -16.15
N GLN A 181 2.04 -12.57 -15.41
CA GLN A 181 1.78 -13.93 -15.88
C GLN A 181 0.87 -14.02 -17.11
N ASP A 182 -0.04 -13.09 -17.31
CA ASP A 182 -0.92 -13.03 -18.48
C ASP A 182 -0.26 -12.44 -19.73
N LEU A 183 0.95 -11.92 -19.61
CA LEU A 183 1.74 -11.36 -20.71
C LEU A 183 2.78 -12.33 -21.27
N ILE A 184 2.99 -13.46 -20.60
CA ILE A 184 4.07 -14.41 -20.88
C ILE A 184 3.56 -15.87 -20.83
N GLU A 185 4.25 -16.74 -21.55
CA GLU A 185 4.01 -18.17 -21.56
C GLU A 185 5.21 -18.92 -20.97
N PRO A 186 5.05 -20.20 -20.57
CA PRO A 186 6.17 -21.02 -20.15
C PRO A 186 7.31 -20.99 -21.17
N LEU A 187 8.56 -20.89 -20.67
CA LEU A 187 9.80 -20.79 -21.45
C LEU A 187 10.03 -19.44 -22.18
N ASP A 188 9.09 -18.51 -22.14
CA ASP A 188 9.36 -17.15 -22.65
C ASP A 188 10.52 -16.50 -21.90
N LEU A 189 11.41 -15.84 -22.63
CA LEU A 189 12.52 -15.08 -22.05
C LEU A 189 12.06 -13.64 -21.73
N VAL A 190 12.13 -13.28 -20.46
CA VAL A 190 11.86 -11.92 -19.97
C VAL A 190 13.16 -11.30 -19.47
N ILE A 191 13.53 -10.11 -19.99
CA ILE A 191 14.69 -9.37 -19.52
C ILE A 191 14.23 -8.27 -18.55
N LEU A 192 14.76 -8.30 -17.34
CA LEU A 192 14.54 -7.29 -16.31
C LEU A 192 15.76 -6.37 -16.24
N VAL A 193 15.56 -5.09 -16.53
CA VAL A 193 16.63 -4.08 -16.53
C VAL A 193 16.61 -3.34 -15.20
N VAL A 194 17.64 -3.59 -14.40
CA VAL A 194 17.77 -3.06 -13.04
C VAL A 194 18.99 -2.16 -12.94
N PRO A 195 18.82 -0.83 -12.93
CA PRO A 195 19.94 0.08 -12.73
C PRO A 195 20.52 -0.10 -11.32
N ILE A 196 21.84 -0.02 -11.20
CA ILE A 196 22.51 -0.02 -9.91
C ILE A 196 22.48 1.38 -9.34
N ASP A 197 21.49 1.65 -8.53
CA ASP A 197 21.35 2.91 -7.81
C ASP A 197 22.18 2.90 -6.52
N LYS A 198 22.99 3.96 -6.30
CA LYS A 198 23.75 4.14 -5.06
C LYS A 198 22.85 4.37 -3.84
N ALA A 199 21.62 4.82 -4.05
CA ALA A 199 20.62 5.02 -3.00
C ALA A 199 19.92 3.72 -2.59
N ALA A 200 19.94 2.68 -3.43
CA ALA A 200 19.39 1.38 -3.07
C ALA A 200 20.24 0.69 -1.99
N PRO A 201 19.61 -0.04 -1.05
CA PRO A 201 20.36 -0.81 -0.05
C PRO A 201 21.30 -1.81 -0.74
N LYS A 202 22.58 -1.79 -0.37
CA LYS A 202 23.58 -2.70 -0.94
C LYS A 202 23.13 -4.17 -0.87
N GLY A 203 23.25 -4.88 -1.98
CA GLY A 203 22.96 -6.30 -2.08
C GLY A 203 21.48 -6.67 -2.14
N ARG A 204 20.57 -5.72 -2.45
CA ARG A 204 19.13 -6.00 -2.51
C ARG A 204 18.52 -5.50 -3.80
N LEU A 205 17.65 -6.32 -4.39
CA LEU A 205 16.64 -5.89 -5.33
C LEU A 205 15.50 -5.23 -4.55
N ILE A 206 14.88 -4.20 -5.13
CA ILE A 206 13.68 -3.59 -4.55
C ILE A 206 12.46 -4.51 -4.73
N LEU A 207 11.46 -4.30 -3.89
CA LEU A 207 10.27 -5.16 -3.86
C LEU A 207 9.62 -5.40 -5.25
N PRO A 208 9.37 -4.38 -6.09
CA PRO A 208 8.79 -4.61 -7.42
C PRO A 208 9.61 -5.56 -8.29
N GLN A 209 10.93 -5.49 -8.22
CA GLN A 209 11.81 -6.37 -8.99
C GLN A 209 11.73 -7.81 -8.49
N GLN A 210 11.74 -8.02 -7.17
CA GLN A 210 11.61 -9.35 -6.55
C GLN A 210 10.27 -10.01 -6.87
N GLN A 211 9.17 -9.26 -6.76
CA GLN A 211 7.82 -9.77 -7.07
C GLN A 211 7.70 -10.14 -8.55
N THR A 212 8.23 -9.30 -9.46
CA THR A 212 8.20 -9.60 -10.90
C THR A 212 8.99 -10.87 -11.22
N ILE A 213 10.18 -11.04 -10.62
CA ILE A 213 10.96 -12.29 -10.79
C ILE A 213 10.16 -13.49 -10.32
N ARG A 214 9.54 -13.39 -9.14
CA ARG A 214 8.74 -14.47 -8.58
C ARG A 214 7.56 -14.83 -9.49
N ASP A 215 6.84 -13.85 -9.98
CA ASP A 215 5.68 -14.05 -10.84
C ASP A 215 6.05 -14.69 -12.21
N ILE A 216 7.21 -14.30 -12.78
CA ILE A 216 7.77 -14.95 -13.99
C ILE A 216 8.07 -16.43 -13.73
N LEU A 217 8.71 -16.75 -12.61
CA LEU A 217 9.07 -18.12 -12.26
C LEU A 217 7.84 -18.99 -12.00
N GLU A 218 6.80 -18.44 -11.37
CA GLU A 218 5.53 -19.13 -11.13
C GLU A 218 4.80 -19.49 -12.43
N ARG A 219 4.97 -18.66 -13.49
CA ARG A 219 4.45 -18.98 -14.84
C ARG A 219 5.29 -20.04 -15.57
N GLY A 220 6.48 -20.37 -15.08
CA GLY A 220 7.42 -21.28 -15.76
C GLY A 220 8.21 -20.59 -16.87
N ALA A 221 8.28 -19.27 -16.89
CA ALA A 221 9.06 -18.48 -17.83
C ALA A 221 10.49 -18.22 -17.32
N LEU A 222 11.36 -17.68 -18.17
CA LEU A 222 12.76 -17.43 -17.89
C LEU A 222 12.97 -15.95 -17.56
N SER A 223 13.64 -15.67 -16.44
CA SER A 223 13.97 -14.32 -16.03
C SER A 223 15.47 -14.06 -16.14
N LEU A 224 15.87 -13.10 -16.96
CA LEU A 224 17.23 -12.60 -17.07
C LEU A 224 17.32 -11.19 -16.50
N VAL A 225 18.11 -11.01 -15.46
CA VAL A 225 18.29 -9.70 -14.81
C VAL A 225 19.61 -9.10 -15.24
N VAL A 226 19.58 -7.89 -15.80
CA VAL A 226 20.74 -7.17 -16.32
C VAL A 226 20.76 -5.72 -15.87
N ARG A 227 21.93 -5.12 -15.85
CA ARG A 227 22.06 -3.68 -15.66
C ARG A 227 21.66 -2.94 -16.95
N ASP A 228 21.23 -1.69 -16.80
CA ASP A 228 20.94 -0.81 -17.93
C ASP A 228 22.14 -0.64 -18.89
N THR A 229 23.35 -0.69 -18.36
CA THR A 229 24.60 -0.61 -19.13
C THR A 229 24.94 -1.86 -19.95
N GLU A 230 24.34 -3.00 -19.61
CA GLU A 230 24.63 -4.30 -20.23
C GLU A 230 23.51 -4.76 -21.18
N LEU A 231 22.36 -4.07 -21.17
CA LEU A 231 21.19 -4.47 -21.94
C LEU A 231 21.50 -4.65 -23.42
N LYS A 232 22.15 -3.67 -24.05
CA LYS A 232 22.42 -3.72 -25.48
C LYS A 232 23.24 -4.95 -25.88
N SER A 233 24.37 -5.19 -25.22
CA SER A 233 25.21 -6.36 -25.49
C SER A 233 24.49 -7.68 -25.24
N THR A 234 23.63 -7.72 -24.22
CA THR A 234 22.81 -8.88 -23.91
C THR A 234 21.79 -9.17 -25.02
N LEU A 235 21.07 -8.13 -25.47
CA LEU A 235 20.12 -8.25 -26.59
C LEU A 235 20.82 -8.72 -27.87
N ASP A 236 21.94 -8.08 -28.23
CA ASP A 236 22.73 -8.43 -29.42
C ASP A 236 23.18 -9.92 -29.37
N HIS A 237 23.57 -10.42 -28.20
CA HIS A 237 23.96 -11.81 -27.98
C HIS A 237 22.81 -12.80 -28.22
N PHE A 238 21.64 -12.56 -27.58
CA PHE A 238 20.49 -13.45 -27.71
C PHE A 238 19.89 -13.42 -29.12
N LEU A 239 19.78 -12.23 -29.73
CA LEU A 239 19.26 -12.09 -31.08
C LEU A 239 20.16 -12.78 -32.13
N ALA A 240 21.49 -12.73 -31.96
CA ALA A 240 22.44 -13.43 -32.82
C ALA A 240 22.27 -14.97 -32.75
N GLN A 241 21.73 -15.50 -31.65
CA GLN A 241 21.42 -16.91 -31.50
C GLN A 241 19.98 -17.28 -31.89
N GLY A 242 19.22 -16.32 -32.45
CA GLY A 242 17.82 -16.51 -32.81
C GLY A 242 16.84 -16.53 -31.60
N ALA A 243 17.32 -16.19 -30.41
CA ALA A 243 16.50 -16.12 -29.21
C ALA A 243 16.00 -14.68 -29.00
N CYS A 244 14.72 -14.43 -29.32
CA CYS A 244 14.10 -13.13 -29.16
C CYS A 244 13.40 -13.05 -27.78
N PRO A 245 13.77 -12.09 -26.91
CA PRO A 245 13.03 -11.89 -25.67
C PRO A 245 11.56 -11.50 -25.94
N LYS A 246 10.65 -12.08 -25.20
CA LYS A 246 9.21 -11.77 -25.25
C LYS A 246 8.91 -10.38 -24.74
N LEU A 247 9.58 -10.00 -23.64
CA LEU A 247 9.31 -8.76 -22.94
C LEU A 247 10.58 -8.23 -22.26
N VAL A 248 10.77 -6.92 -22.32
CA VAL A 248 11.76 -6.19 -21.54
C VAL A 248 11.02 -5.32 -20.51
N VAL A 249 11.35 -5.47 -19.25
CA VAL A 249 10.80 -4.66 -18.14
C VAL A 249 11.92 -3.84 -17.53
N THR A 250 11.74 -2.54 -17.43
CA THR A 250 12.78 -1.64 -16.94
C THR A 250 12.32 -0.79 -15.75
N ASP A 251 13.26 -0.28 -14.99
CA ASP A 251 13.00 0.82 -14.07
C ASP A 251 12.74 2.10 -14.86
N SER A 252 11.79 2.91 -14.41
CA SER A 252 11.39 4.13 -15.10
C SER A 252 12.53 5.15 -15.26
N GLN A 253 13.52 5.15 -14.35
CA GLN A 253 14.69 6.02 -14.46
C GLN A 253 15.60 5.65 -15.63
N ALA A 254 15.62 4.39 -16.04
CA ALA A 254 16.44 3.90 -17.17
C ALA A 254 15.73 4.01 -18.53
N PHE A 255 14.47 4.43 -18.58
CA PHE A 255 13.65 4.46 -19.79
C PHE A 255 14.34 5.11 -21.00
N ALA A 256 14.87 6.30 -20.83
CA ALA A 256 15.47 7.07 -21.93
C ALA A 256 16.63 6.33 -22.61
N ARG A 257 17.37 5.50 -21.86
CA ARG A 257 18.44 4.67 -22.40
C ARG A 257 17.90 3.37 -22.96
N VAL A 258 17.12 2.65 -22.17
CA VAL A 258 16.57 1.32 -22.50
C VAL A 258 15.73 1.39 -23.79
N SER A 259 14.94 2.43 -23.97
CA SER A 259 14.10 2.60 -25.17
C SER A 259 14.92 2.74 -26.48
N LYS A 260 16.17 3.18 -26.39
CA LYS A 260 17.08 3.27 -27.55
C LYS A 260 17.75 1.93 -27.85
N ASP A 261 18.01 1.13 -26.81
CA ASP A 261 18.72 -0.13 -26.94
C ASP A 261 17.79 -1.29 -27.32
N VAL A 262 16.50 -1.22 -26.96
CA VAL A 262 15.50 -2.26 -27.26
C VAL A 262 14.90 -2.04 -28.65
N PRO A 263 15.02 -2.99 -29.60
CA PRO A 263 14.38 -2.95 -30.90
C PRO A 263 12.85 -2.78 -30.81
N GLU A 264 12.23 -2.14 -31.81
CA GLU A 264 10.79 -1.85 -31.79
C GLU A 264 9.89 -3.10 -31.80
N ASN A 265 10.38 -4.19 -32.36
CA ASN A 265 9.67 -5.46 -32.40
C ASN A 265 9.69 -6.21 -31.05
N ILE A 266 10.47 -5.77 -30.07
CA ILE A 266 10.48 -6.32 -28.72
C ILE A 266 9.62 -5.44 -27.81
N THR A 267 8.67 -6.08 -27.13
CA THR A 267 7.77 -5.40 -26.21
C THR A 267 8.53 -4.82 -25.02
N LEU A 268 8.25 -3.56 -24.68
CA LEU A 268 8.90 -2.83 -23.58
C LEU A 268 7.85 -2.28 -22.62
N THR A 269 8.08 -2.46 -21.33
CA THR A 269 7.29 -1.82 -20.27
C THR A 269 8.15 -1.49 -19.05
N SER A 270 7.55 -1.01 -17.98
CA SER A 270 8.26 -0.74 -16.72
C SER A 270 7.61 -1.42 -15.52
N PHE A 271 8.40 -1.61 -14.47
CA PHE A 271 7.87 -2.07 -13.17
C PHE A 271 6.73 -1.17 -12.68
N SER A 272 6.85 0.15 -12.81
CA SER A 272 5.82 1.09 -12.36
C SER A 272 4.49 0.92 -13.09
N ILE A 273 4.50 0.64 -14.40
CA ILE A 273 3.30 0.39 -15.20
C ILE A 273 2.69 -0.96 -14.84
N LEU A 274 3.51 -2.01 -14.72
CA LEU A 274 3.04 -3.34 -14.30
C LEU A 274 2.35 -3.27 -12.92
N PHE A 275 2.99 -2.61 -11.95
CA PHE A 275 2.44 -2.47 -10.61
C PHE A 275 1.20 -1.57 -10.55
N SER A 276 1.12 -0.52 -11.35
CA SER A 276 -0.08 0.30 -11.49
C SER A 276 -1.26 -0.54 -12.00
N ARG A 277 -1.02 -1.40 -13.00
CA ARG A 277 -2.02 -2.33 -13.52
C ARG A 277 -2.41 -3.39 -12.49
N TYR A 278 -1.43 -4.02 -11.85
CA TYR A 278 -1.63 -5.04 -10.82
C TYR A 278 -2.51 -4.53 -9.67
N LYS A 279 -2.26 -3.31 -9.21
CA LYS A 279 -3.08 -2.64 -8.18
C LYS A 279 -4.43 -2.13 -8.72
N GLY A 280 -4.72 -2.29 -10.00
CA GLY A 280 -6.00 -1.93 -10.63
C GLY A 280 -6.16 -0.47 -10.99
N GLU A 281 -5.09 0.33 -11.04
CA GLU A 281 -5.12 1.79 -11.05
C GLU A 281 -4.59 2.43 -12.34
N LEU A 282 -4.11 1.60 -13.28
CA LEU A 282 -3.44 2.08 -14.49
C LEU A 282 -4.30 3.03 -15.33
N GLU A 283 -5.58 2.70 -15.52
CA GLU A 283 -6.50 3.51 -16.31
C GLU A 283 -6.70 4.92 -15.73
N ILE A 284 -6.89 5.02 -14.42
CA ILE A 284 -7.09 6.29 -13.71
C ILE A 284 -5.84 7.15 -13.82
N GLN A 285 -4.67 6.54 -13.61
CA GLN A 285 -3.40 7.23 -13.64
C GLN A 285 -3.00 7.68 -15.05
N LEU A 286 -3.39 6.92 -16.11
CA LEU A 286 -3.23 7.33 -17.51
C LEU A 286 -4.15 8.50 -17.87
N LYS A 287 -5.40 8.48 -17.42
CA LYS A 287 -6.28 9.64 -17.60
C LYS A 287 -5.75 10.87 -16.85
N GLY A 288 -5.17 10.66 -15.67
CA GLY A 288 -4.60 11.74 -14.87
C GLY A 288 -3.41 12.45 -15.52
N ILE A 289 -2.58 11.73 -16.29
CA ILE A 289 -1.39 12.32 -16.91
C ILE A 289 -1.73 13.41 -17.94
N ALA A 290 -2.91 13.38 -18.54
CA ALA A 290 -3.36 14.40 -19.49
C ALA A 290 -3.39 15.81 -18.86
N ALA A 291 -3.56 15.91 -17.53
CA ALA A 291 -3.56 17.19 -16.83
C ALA A 291 -2.21 17.94 -16.92
N LEU A 292 -1.10 17.26 -17.23
CA LEU A 292 0.19 17.92 -17.43
C LEU A 292 0.16 18.96 -18.54
N SER A 293 -0.61 18.74 -19.61
CA SER A 293 -0.72 19.66 -20.74
C SER A 293 -1.47 20.95 -20.40
N SER A 294 -2.23 20.96 -19.33
CA SER A 294 -3.07 22.09 -18.86
C SER A 294 -2.50 22.81 -17.63
N ILE A 295 -1.25 22.52 -17.26
CA ILE A 295 -0.57 23.21 -16.16
C ILE A 295 -0.21 24.64 -16.54
N GLU A 296 -0.49 25.59 -15.64
CA GLU A 296 -0.16 26.99 -15.76
C GLU A 296 0.79 27.45 -14.64
N ASP A 297 1.31 28.68 -14.77
CA ASP A 297 2.17 29.27 -13.75
C ASP A 297 1.37 29.46 -12.45
N GLY A 298 1.95 29.02 -11.33
CA GLY A 298 1.33 29.09 -10.02
C GLY A 298 0.39 27.93 -9.66
N ASP A 299 0.04 27.05 -10.61
CA ASP A 299 -0.73 25.84 -10.28
C ASP A 299 -0.01 25.00 -9.23
N ARG A 300 -0.77 24.47 -8.27
CA ARG A 300 -0.23 23.64 -7.17
C ARG A 300 -0.20 22.17 -7.61
N ILE A 301 0.93 21.51 -7.42
CA ILE A 301 1.15 20.10 -7.70
C ILE A 301 1.56 19.41 -6.40
N LEU A 302 0.82 18.37 -6.02
CA LEU A 302 1.20 17.52 -4.91
C LEU A 302 2.07 16.36 -5.39
N ILE A 303 3.26 16.24 -4.85
CA ILE A 303 4.14 15.06 -5.01
C ILE A 303 4.04 14.22 -3.75
N ALA A 304 3.39 13.05 -3.86
CA ALA A 304 3.06 12.19 -2.73
C ALA A 304 3.91 10.91 -2.76
N GLU A 305 4.73 10.70 -1.73
CA GLU A 305 5.56 9.52 -1.57
C GLU A 305 4.97 8.58 -0.51
N GLY A 306 4.93 7.28 -0.81
CA GLY A 306 4.44 6.26 0.13
C GLY A 306 5.47 5.79 1.16
N CYS A 307 6.67 6.34 1.15
CA CYS A 307 7.76 5.94 2.04
C CYS A 307 8.45 7.17 2.63
N THR A 308 9.18 6.94 3.72
CA THR A 308 9.97 7.97 4.43
C THR A 308 11.46 7.77 4.20
N HIS A 309 11.87 7.44 2.96
CA HIS A 309 13.28 7.28 2.64
C HIS A 309 14.05 8.59 2.88
N HIS A 310 15.31 8.47 3.32
CA HIS A 310 16.19 9.62 3.42
C HIS A 310 16.32 10.29 2.05
N ARG A 311 15.84 11.52 1.95
CA ARG A 311 15.99 12.38 0.78
C ARG A 311 17.46 12.68 0.60
N GLN A 312 18.06 12.17 -0.48
CA GLN A 312 19.43 12.46 -0.87
C GLN A 312 19.45 13.60 -1.89
N CYS A 313 20.61 14.25 -2.04
CA CYS A 313 20.81 15.22 -3.12
C CYS A 313 20.52 14.55 -4.48
N GLY A 314 19.61 15.10 -5.26
CA GLY A 314 19.19 14.52 -6.55
C GLY A 314 18.07 13.46 -6.44
N ASP A 315 17.33 13.43 -5.35
CA ASP A 315 16.14 12.59 -5.16
C ASP A 315 15.12 12.77 -6.29
N ILE A 316 14.41 11.67 -6.62
CA ILE A 316 13.45 11.67 -7.75
C ILE A 316 12.28 12.59 -7.46
N GLY A 317 11.66 12.45 -6.29
CA GLY A 317 10.42 13.15 -5.96
C GLY A 317 10.63 14.64 -5.75
N THR A 318 11.63 15.02 -4.96
CA THR A 318 11.79 16.43 -4.54
C THR A 318 12.67 17.26 -5.45
N CYS A 319 13.54 16.65 -6.25
CA CYS A 319 14.46 17.35 -7.15
C CYS A 319 14.13 17.13 -8.63
N LYS A 320 14.20 15.86 -9.09
CA LYS A 320 14.10 15.56 -10.53
C LYS A 320 12.68 15.74 -11.07
N MET A 321 11.66 15.32 -10.30
CA MET A 321 10.26 15.39 -10.74
C MET A 321 9.81 16.84 -10.99
N PRO A 322 10.05 17.80 -10.08
CA PRO A 322 9.79 19.22 -10.35
C PRO A 322 10.51 19.77 -11.57
N GLU A 323 11.76 19.38 -11.78
CA GLU A 323 12.55 19.81 -12.95
C GLU A 323 11.97 19.26 -14.24
N TRP A 324 11.64 17.97 -14.30
CA TRP A 324 11.03 17.35 -15.49
C TRP A 324 9.69 17.96 -15.83
N ILE A 325 8.82 18.23 -14.84
CA ILE A 325 7.53 18.86 -15.06
C ILE A 325 7.71 20.29 -15.62
N ARG A 326 8.61 21.09 -15.02
CA ARG A 326 8.90 22.44 -15.51
C ARG A 326 9.44 22.43 -16.94
N ASN A 327 10.38 21.53 -17.25
CA ASN A 327 10.97 21.41 -18.58
C ASN A 327 9.95 20.96 -19.63
N TYR A 328 9.05 20.04 -19.26
CA TYR A 328 8.02 19.54 -20.16
C TYR A 328 6.92 20.55 -20.44
N THR A 329 6.44 21.24 -19.40
CA THR A 329 5.33 22.20 -19.51
C THR A 329 5.77 23.60 -19.94
N GLY A 330 7.03 23.96 -19.70
CA GLY A 330 7.54 25.33 -19.84
C GLY A 330 6.98 26.30 -18.81
N LYS A 331 6.32 25.80 -17.75
CA LYS A 331 5.62 26.59 -16.74
C LYS A 331 6.33 26.50 -15.38
N LYS A 332 5.90 27.34 -14.43
CA LYS A 332 6.46 27.45 -13.09
C LYS A 332 5.39 27.10 -12.01
N PRO A 333 4.93 25.84 -11.94
CA PRO A 333 4.00 25.44 -10.88
C PRO A 333 4.68 25.44 -9.51
N VAL A 334 3.85 25.45 -8.46
CA VAL A 334 4.25 25.34 -7.05
C VAL A 334 4.15 23.88 -6.63
N PHE A 335 5.21 23.34 -6.03
CA PHE A 335 5.26 21.95 -5.60
C PHE A 335 5.10 21.83 -4.09
N GLU A 336 4.26 20.89 -3.67
CA GLU A 336 4.13 20.46 -2.28
C GLU A 336 4.44 18.97 -2.18
N PHE A 337 4.94 18.56 -1.01
CA PHE A 337 5.48 17.22 -0.83
C PHE A 337 4.90 16.57 0.42
N THR A 338 4.44 15.33 0.29
CA THR A 338 4.06 14.48 1.42
C THR A 338 4.83 13.17 1.39
N SER A 339 5.02 12.53 2.55
CA SER A 339 5.75 11.27 2.65
C SER A 339 5.11 10.30 3.64
N GLY A 340 5.34 9.01 3.44
CA GLY A 340 4.83 7.96 4.30
C GLY A 340 3.30 7.89 4.30
N THR A 341 2.68 7.97 5.46
CA THR A 341 1.22 7.91 5.63
C THR A 341 0.55 9.29 5.64
N GLU A 342 1.32 10.36 5.46
CA GLU A 342 0.82 11.72 5.39
C GLU A 342 0.27 11.99 3.98
N PHE A 343 -1.02 11.77 3.80
CA PHE A 343 -1.73 12.16 2.59
C PHE A 343 -2.87 13.09 3.00
N PRO A 344 -3.04 14.27 2.36
CA PRO A 344 -4.07 15.23 2.75
C PRO A 344 -5.47 14.69 2.44
N ASP A 345 -6.41 14.90 3.37
CA ASP A 345 -7.81 14.56 3.18
C ASP A 345 -8.49 15.49 2.16
N ASP A 346 -8.02 16.74 2.04
CA ASP A 346 -8.44 17.71 1.04
C ASP A 346 -7.31 17.93 0.02
N VAL A 347 -7.56 17.50 -1.19
CA VAL A 347 -6.67 17.64 -2.36
C VAL A 347 -7.22 18.61 -3.41
N SER A 348 -8.38 19.22 -3.18
CA SER A 348 -9.12 20.05 -4.15
C SER A 348 -8.34 21.26 -4.67
N SER A 349 -7.34 21.72 -3.91
CA SER A 349 -6.50 22.85 -4.29
C SER A 349 -5.35 22.50 -5.25
N TYR A 350 -5.14 21.20 -5.54
CA TYR A 350 -4.07 20.76 -6.44
C TYR A 350 -4.59 20.55 -7.87
N LYS A 351 -3.80 20.97 -8.83
CA LYS A 351 -4.05 20.74 -10.26
C LYS A 351 -3.89 19.27 -10.64
N ILE A 352 -2.92 18.61 -10.03
CA ILE A 352 -2.62 17.19 -10.20
C ILE A 352 -1.89 16.66 -8.97
N VAL A 353 -2.12 15.39 -8.66
CA VAL A 353 -1.35 14.61 -7.69
C VAL A 353 -0.42 13.65 -8.44
N VAL A 354 0.87 13.72 -8.15
CA VAL A 354 1.89 12.81 -8.69
C VAL A 354 2.36 11.89 -7.57
N HIS A 355 1.91 10.63 -7.60
CA HIS A 355 2.21 9.66 -6.55
C HIS A 355 3.43 8.79 -6.93
N CYS A 356 4.25 8.40 -5.95
CA CYS A 356 5.27 7.37 -6.19
C CYS A 356 4.61 6.00 -6.50
N GLY A 357 5.38 4.98 -6.86
CA GLY A 357 4.86 3.63 -7.15
C GLY A 357 4.17 2.93 -5.97
N GLY A 358 4.21 3.51 -4.77
CA GLY A 358 3.51 3.00 -3.58
C GLY A 358 3.96 1.60 -3.15
N CYS A 359 5.21 1.22 -3.38
CA CYS A 359 5.74 -0.12 -3.06
C CYS A 359 5.72 -0.46 -1.56
N MET A 360 5.68 0.55 -0.70
CA MET A 360 5.61 0.40 0.76
C MET A 360 4.19 0.53 1.32
N LEU A 361 3.23 0.92 0.49
CA LEU A 361 1.83 1.05 0.85
C LEU A 361 1.07 -0.23 0.48
N ASN A 362 0.16 -0.65 1.35
CA ASN A 362 -0.76 -1.71 1.00
C ASN A 362 -1.79 -1.23 -0.05
N GLU A 363 -2.52 -2.17 -0.62
CA GLU A 363 -3.49 -1.91 -1.69
C GLU A 363 -4.61 -0.96 -1.22
N ARG A 364 -5.10 -1.11 0.01
CA ARG A 364 -6.18 -0.27 0.56
C ARG A 364 -5.77 1.19 0.67
N GLU A 365 -4.57 1.45 1.15
CA GLU A 365 -4.05 2.83 1.24
C GLU A 365 -3.91 3.46 -0.16
N MET A 366 -3.44 2.71 -1.16
CA MET A 366 -3.38 3.21 -2.53
C MET A 366 -4.77 3.50 -3.10
N LYS A 367 -5.72 2.57 -2.95
CA LYS A 367 -7.12 2.77 -3.36
C LYS A 367 -7.75 3.98 -2.68
N TYR A 368 -7.49 4.17 -1.38
CA TYR A 368 -7.96 5.34 -0.65
C TYR A 368 -7.44 6.64 -1.26
N ARG A 369 -6.13 6.76 -1.51
CA ARG A 369 -5.52 7.98 -2.08
C ARG A 369 -6.08 8.30 -3.45
N ILE A 370 -6.28 7.29 -4.27
CA ILE A 370 -6.88 7.45 -5.60
C ILE A 370 -8.34 7.85 -5.50
N ALA A 371 -9.13 7.19 -4.66
CA ALA A 371 -10.53 7.56 -4.42
C ALA A 371 -10.66 8.99 -3.88
N CYS A 372 -9.78 9.40 -2.96
CA CYS A 372 -9.73 10.76 -2.44
C CYS A 372 -9.53 11.80 -3.56
N CYS A 373 -8.65 11.51 -4.53
CA CYS A 373 -8.45 12.38 -5.69
C CYS A 373 -9.67 12.37 -6.63
N GLN A 374 -10.23 11.20 -6.92
CA GLN A 374 -11.40 11.06 -7.80
C GLN A 374 -12.64 11.76 -7.25
N ASP A 375 -12.94 11.57 -5.95
CA ASP A 375 -14.09 12.16 -5.27
C ASP A 375 -14.04 13.70 -5.29
N GLN A 376 -12.83 14.27 -5.35
CA GLN A 376 -12.60 15.73 -5.40
C GLN A 376 -12.32 16.23 -6.82
N GLY A 377 -12.40 15.36 -7.83
CA GLY A 377 -12.16 15.73 -9.23
C GLY A 377 -10.72 16.11 -9.55
N VAL A 378 -9.74 15.69 -8.74
CA VAL A 378 -8.33 15.99 -8.92
C VAL A 378 -7.63 14.86 -9.68
N PRO A 379 -7.00 15.13 -10.83
CA PRO A 379 -6.23 14.13 -11.56
C PRO A 379 -5.09 13.55 -10.73
N ILE A 380 -4.89 12.23 -10.82
CA ILE A 380 -3.78 11.54 -10.16
C ILE A 380 -3.01 10.68 -11.16
N THR A 381 -1.68 10.72 -11.09
CA THR A 381 -0.78 9.86 -11.88
C THR A 381 0.36 9.35 -11.02
N ASN A 382 1.21 8.47 -11.56
CA ASN A 382 2.38 7.99 -10.85
C ASN A 382 3.71 8.43 -11.51
N TYR A 383 4.80 8.31 -10.75
CA TYR A 383 6.15 8.65 -11.20
C TYR A 383 6.52 7.98 -12.52
N GLY A 384 6.24 6.69 -12.67
CA GLY A 384 6.62 5.94 -13.86
C GLY A 384 5.90 6.38 -15.11
N ILE A 385 4.59 6.64 -15.02
CA ILE A 385 3.77 7.15 -16.12
C ILE A 385 4.22 8.57 -16.49
N LEU A 386 4.46 9.41 -15.48
CA LEU A 386 4.95 10.76 -15.70
C LEU A 386 6.32 10.77 -16.41
N ILE A 387 7.27 9.96 -15.93
CA ILE A 387 8.60 9.85 -16.57
C ILE A 387 8.45 9.35 -18.00
N ALA A 388 7.61 8.35 -18.25
CA ALA A 388 7.35 7.83 -19.59
C ALA A 388 6.74 8.91 -20.52
N GLN A 389 5.86 9.77 -19.99
CA GLN A 389 5.25 10.87 -20.72
C GLN A 389 6.29 11.94 -21.09
N VAL A 390 7.05 12.43 -20.13
CA VAL A 390 8.03 13.51 -20.36
C VAL A 390 9.21 13.08 -21.21
N THR A 391 9.51 11.78 -21.26
CA THR A 391 10.54 11.19 -22.12
C THR A 391 10.01 10.75 -23.50
N GLY A 392 8.70 10.89 -23.76
CA GLY A 392 8.08 10.58 -25.05
C GLY A 392 7.90 9.09 -25.35
N ILE A 393 8.04 8.21 -24.35
CA ILE A 393 7.98 6.75 -24.55
C ILE A 393 6.73 6.10 -23.95
N LEU A 394 5.77 6.90 -23.44
CA LEU A 394 4.58 6.37 -22.77
C LEU A 394 3.82 5.39 -23.66
N LYS A 395 3.55 5.76 -24.92
CA LYS A 395 2.85 4.89 -25.86
C LYS A 395 3.56 3.55 -26.07
N ARG A 396 4.89 3.56 -26.19
CA ARG A 396 5.70 2.34 -26.36
C ARG A 396 5.69 1.48 -25.09
N SER A 397 5.77 2.09 -23.92
CA SER A 397 5.77 1.38 -22.64
C SER A 397 4.42 0.74 -22.29
N LEU A 398 3.36 1.13 -22.98
CA LEU A 398 2.03 0.50 -22.93
C LEU A 398 1.84 -0.58 -24.02
N GLY A 399 2.90 -0.98 -24.71
CA GLY A 399 2.83 -2.03 -25.74
C GLY A 399 2.14 -3.32 -25.31
N PRO A 400 2.37 -3.84 -24.07
CA PRO A 400 1.65 -5.00 -23.57
C PRO A 400 0.15 -4.78 -23.35
N PHE A 401 -0.33 -3.52 -23.34
CA PHE A 401 -1.69 -3.12 -22.95
C PHE A 401 -2.39 -2.27 -24.04
N PRO A 402 -2.79 -2.86 -25.19
CA PRO A 402 -3.35 -2.10 -26.30
C PRO A 402 -4.58 -1.28 -25.95
N GLU A 403 -5.42 -1.77 -25.03
CA GLU A 403 -6.61 -1.04 -24.57
C GLU A 403 -6.24 0.23 -23.80
N MET A 404 -5.14 0.20 -23.04
CA MET A 404 -4.65 1.34 -22.29
C MET A 404 -3.99 2.39 -23.20
N GLN A 405 -3.41 1.96 -24.34
CA GLN A 405 -2.85 2.90 -25.34
C GLN A 405 -3.92 3.81 -25.97
N LYS A 406 -5.18 3.39 -25.98
CA LYS A 406 -6.30 4.19 -26.53
C LYS A 406 -6.70 5.37 -25.64
N LEU A 407 -6.18 5.41 -24.42
CA LEU A 407 -6.51 6.44 -23.42
C LEU A 407 -5.58 7.64 -23.44
N ILE A 408 -4.50 7.59 -24.23
CA ILE A 408 -3.46 8.62 -24.32
C ILE A 408 -3.34 9.22 -25.72
#